data_325f850c2475dd1b49be313f016035d2
#
_entry.id   325f850c2475dd1b49be313f016035d2
#
_cell.length_a   1.000
_cell.length_b   1.000
_cell.length_c   1.000
_cell.angle_alpha   90.00
_cell.angle_beta   90.00
_cell.angle_gamma   90.00
#
_symmetry.space_group_name_H-M   'P 1'
#
loop_
_entity.id
_entity.type
_entity.pdbx_description
1 polymer ?
#
loop_
_entity_poly.entity_id
_entity_poly.type
_entity_poly.pdbx_seq_one_letter_code
_entity_poly.pdbx_strand_id
1 'polypeptide(L)'
;YKLPFDKFPATDWVSADLRFASSYNWDRGVSLSDGVEMGNTVSNQRSIDVNSRFNLEALYNKVPYLKKVNRRFSASYRKPASPKEQKPRRFDKEVQLRADTTVTIQHGMNSRRPKVTALTVDGRRYPVRYKVINANSLRIDTQDTARIKLTVIPGPDPEDGWWYKFGQHATRIAMSVRNFSFTYKNTYAMTLPGFRPEVGDMFGQKKHGGFLAPGMDFAFGFTGDDYIDRALQNDWLICNDSVVSPA
;
A
#
# COMPACT_ATOMS: atom_id res chain seq x y z
N TYR A 1 -17.29 9.32 10.19
CA TYR A 1 -17.77 8.58 9.03
C TYR A 1 -16.75 7.53 8.64
N LYS A 2 -17.14 6.25 8.60
CA LYS A 2 -16.26 5.17 8.18
C LYS A 2 -16.31 5.03 6.67
N LEU A 3 -15.17 5.17 6.01
CA LEU A 3 -15.07 4.99 4.57
C LEU A 3 -15.07 3.49 4.23
N PRO A 4 -15.93 3.02 3.32
CA PRO A 4 -16.16 1.59 3.10
C PRO A 4 -15.10 0.94 2.19
N PHE A 5 -13.81 1.23 2.41
CA PHE A 5 -12.71 0.61 1.65
C PHE A 5 -12.63 -0.90 1.87
N ASP A 6 -13.04 -1.37 3.05
CA ASP A 6 -13.09 -2.78 3.42
C ASP A 6 -14.08 -3.63 2.60
N LYS A 7 -15.03 -2.99 1.92
CA LYS A 7 -16.02 -3.68 1.07
C LYS A 7 -15.52 -4.01 -0.34
N PHE A 8 -14.46 -3.38 -0.77
CA PHE A 8 -13.90 -3.62 -2.11
C PHE A 8 -12.72 -4.59 -2.02
N PRO A 9 -12.73 -5.69 -2.81
CA PRO A 9 -11.65 -6.69 -2.77
C PRO A 9 -10.26 -6.16 -3.05
N ALA A 10 -10.15 -5.03 -3.76
CA ALA A 10 -8.87 -4.39 -4.04
C ALA A 10 -8.32 -3.60 -2.86
N THR A 11 -9.18 -3.04 -2.01
CA THR A 11 -8.85 -2.12 -0.92
C THR A 11 -9.22 -2.62 0.47
N ASP A 12 -9.59 -3.91 0.62
CA ASP A 12 -9.96 -4.54 1.89
C ASP A 12 -8.84 -4.54 2.95
N TRP A 13 -7.60 -4.27 2.52
CA TRP A 13 -6.44 -4.09 3.39
C TRP A 13 -6.32 -2.66 3.96
N VAL A 14 -7.22 -1.74 3.56
CA VAL A 14 -7.27 -0.35 4.02
C VAL A 14 -8.55 -0.14 4.82
N SER A 15 -8.45 0.44 6.00
CA SER A 15 -9.58 1.01 6.72
C SER A 15 -9.30 2.48 7.03
N ALA A 16 -10.27 3.36 6.77
CA ALA A 16 -10.15 4.77 7.06
C ALA A 16 -11.43 5.31 7.69
N ASP A 17 -11.25 6.08 8.74
CA ASP A 17 -12.31 6.78 9.46
C ASP A 17 -12.06 8.28 9.35
N LEU A 18 -13.07 9.01 8.91
CA LEU A 18 -13.08 10.47 8.88
C LEU A 18 -14.05 10.97 9.93
N ARG A 19 -13.57 11.83 10.81
CA ARG A 19 -14.39 12.57 11.77
C ARG A 19 -14.25 14.05 11.49
N PHE A 20 -15.38 14.70 11.36
CA PHE A 20 -15.49 16.15 11.31
C PHE A 20 -16.33 16.58 12.49
N ALA A 21 -15.82 17.53 13.26
CA ALA A 21 -16.54 18.17 14.35
C ALA A 21 -16.35 19.67 14.23
N SER A 22 -17.45 20.41 14.37
CA SER A 22 -17.44 21.87 14.43
C SER A 22 -18.29 22.31 15.60
N SER A 23 -17.81 23.29 16.33
CA SER A 23 -18.57 23.99 17.35
C SER A 23 -18.53 25.49 17.07
N TYR A 24 -19.66 26.13 17.24
CA TYR A 24 -19.84 27.55 17.11
C TYR A 24 -20.50 28.09 18.38
N ASN A 25 -19.89 29.10 18.97
CA ASN A 25 -20.43 29.78 20.15
C ASN A 25 -20.59 31.27 19.86
N TRP A 26 -21.62 31.79 20.40
CA TRP A 26 -21.92 33.20 20.39
C TRP A 26 -22.20 33.67 21.81
N ASP A 27 -21.41 34.61 22.32
CA ASP A 27 -21.53 35.17 23.65
C ASP A 27 -21.93 36.65 23.54
N ARG A 28 -22.98 36.99 24.23
CA ARG A 28 -23.47 38.38 24.23
C ARG A 28 -22.50 39.27 24.97
N GLY A 29 -22.16 40.38 24.35
CA GLY A 29 -21.37 41.41 24.99
C GLY A 29 -22.07 42.12 26.15
N VAL A 30 -21.26 42.57 27.06
CA VAL A 30 -21.73 43.33 28.23
C VAL A 30 -21.67 44.83 27.88
N SER A 31 -22.76 45.54 28.12
CA SER A 31 -22.77 47.01 28.10
C SER A 31 -22.20 47.50 29.42
N LEU A 32 -21.13 48.29 29.36
CA LEU A 32 -20.59 48.99 30.52
C LEU A 32 -21.48 50.13 30.92
N SER A 33 -21.49 50.47 32.22
CA SER A 33 -22.28 51.57 32.80
C SER A 33 -22.05 52.95 32.15
N ASP A 34 -20.95 53.12 31.43
CA ASP A 34 -20.61 54.37 30.70
C ASP A 34 -21.10 54.40 29.26
N GLY A 35 -22.04 53.48 28.89
CA GLY A 35 -22.60 53.43 27.54
C GLY A 35 -21.67 52.90 26.45
N VAL A 36 -20.52 52.33 26.85
CA VAL A 36 -19.61 51.69 25.91
C VAL A 36 -20.09 50.27 25.61
N GLU A 37 -20.49 50.01 24.37
CA GLU A 37 -20.83 48.68 23.88
C GLU A 37 -19.57 47.93 23.52
N MET A 38 -19.29 46.81 24.20
CA MET A 38 -18.13 45.97 23.91
C MET A 38 -18.34 45.04 22.73
N GLY A 39 -19.57 45.00 22.17
CA GLY A 39 -19.92 44.07 21.14
C GLY A 39 -20.00 42.62 21.64
N ASN A 40 -20.43 41.73 20.78
CA ASN A 40 -20.57 40.29 21.09
C ASN A 40 -19.22 39.60 20.81
N THR A 41 -19.08 38.39 21.34
CA THR A 41 -17.93 37.54 20.99
C THR A 41 -18.45 36.30 20.24
N VAL A 42 -17.93 36.10 19.04
CA VAL A 42 -18.22 34.87 18.28
C VAL A 42 -16.98 34.03 18.20
N SER A 43 -17.12 32.74 18.40
CA SER A 43 -16.01 31.81 18.30
C SER A 43 -16.42 30.53 17.57
N ASN A 44 -15.49 30.01 16.82
CA ASN A 44 -15.64 28.71 16.20
C ASN A 44 -14.46 27.81 16.53
N GLN A 45 -14.70 26.51 16.48
CA GLN A 45 -13.66 25.51 16.55
C GLN A 45 -14.03 24.39 15.59
N ARG A 46 -13.09 23.97 14.76
CA ARG A 46 -13.20 22.83 13.85
C ARG A 46 -12.14 21.79 14.15
N SER A 47 -12.50 20.55 14.14
CA SER A 47 -11.59 19.42 14.19
C SER A 47 -11.86 18.47 13.02
N ILE A 48 -10.83 18.15 12.27
CA ILE A 48 -10.83 17.12 11.24
C ILE A 48 -9.85 16.04 11.66
N ASP A 49 -10.37 14.84 11.95
CA ASP A 49 -9.57 13.69 12.34
C ASP A 49 -9.69 12.62 11.25
N VAL A 50 -8.55 12.24 10.67
CA VAL A 50 -8.45 11.14 9.70
C VAL A 50 -7.61 10.04 10.30
N ASN A 51 -8.21 8.89 10.54
CA ASN A 51 -7.53 7.72 11.04
C ASN A 51 -7.55 6.64 9.98
N SER A 52 -6.37 6.26 9.51
CA SER A 52 -6.22 5.22 8.50
C SER A 52 -5.37 4.08 9.04
N ARG A 53 -5.79 2.85 8.77
CA ARG A 53 -5.06 1.64 9.11
C ARG A 53 -4.87 0.79 7.86
N PHE A 54 -3.64 0.33 7.68
CA PHE A 54 -3.23 -0.46 6.53
C PHE A 54 -2.79 -1.84 7.03
N ASN A 55 -3.53 -2.87 6.66
CA ASN A 55 -3.17 -4.26 6.91
C ASN A 55 -2.33 -4.78 5.74
N LEU A 56 -1.03 -4.56 5.82
CA LEU A 56 -0.10 -4.95 4.76
C LEU A 56 0.01 -6.48 4.62
N GLU A 57 -0.28 -7.24 5.67
CA GLU A 57 -0.31 -8.70 5.58
C GLU A 57 -1.42 -9.18 4.64
N ALA A 58 -2.60 -8.56 4.70
CA ALA A 58 -3.68 -8.83 3.75
C ALA A 58 -3.27 -8.48 2.31
N LEU A 59 -2.59 -7.35 2.11
CA LEU A 59 -2.05 -6.94 0.82
C LEU A 59 -1.01 -7.94 0.30
N TYR A 60 -0.07 -8.39 1.14
CA TYR A 60 0.96 -9.35 0.75
C TYR A 60 0.36 -10.70 0.33
N ASN A 61 -0.71 -11.13 0.98
CA ASN A 61 -1.39 -12.38 0.64
C ASN A 61 -2.13 -12.34 -0.71
N LYS A 62 -2.36 -11.16 -1.29
CA LYS A 62 -2.96 -11.01 -2.62
C LYS A 62 -1.96 -11.29 -3.75
N VAL A 63 -0.68 -11.02 -3.52
CA VAL A 63 0.38 -11.26 -4.50
C VAL A 63 0.91 -12.69 -4.32
N PRO A 64 0.77 -13.59 -5.33
CA PRO A 64 1.13 -15.01 -5.19
C PRO A 64 2.58 -15.22 -4.76
N TYR A 65 3.52 -14.40 -5.26
CA TYR A 65 4.92 -14.45 -4.87
C TYR A 65 5.12 -14.11 -3.38
N LEU A 66 4.55 -13.00 -2.91
CA LEU A 66 4.65 -12.55 -1.53
C LEU A 66 3.98 -13.54 -0.57
N LYS A 67 2.84 -14.09 -0.96
CA LYS A 67 2.15 -15.16 -0.23
C LYS A 67 3.04 -16.39 -0.07
N LYS A 68 3.75 -16.80 -1.14
CA LYS A 68 4.69 -17.93 -1.08
C LYS A 68 5.85 -17.64 -0.12
N VAL A 69 6.41 -16.44 -0.17
CA VAL A 69 7.47 -16.00 0.74
C VAL A 69 6.97 -15.98 2.18
N ASN A 70 5.82 -15.35 2.45
CA ASN A 70 5.25 -15.26 3.80
C ASN A 70 5.00 -16.66 4.40
N ARG A 71 4.40 -17.57 3.62
CA ARG A 71 4.17 -18.96 4.03
C ARG A 71 5.47 -19.71 4.36
N ARG A 72 6.52 -19.52 3.55
CA ARG A 72 7.81 -20.22 3.75
C ARG A 72 8.50 -19.81 5.04
N PHE A 73 8.28 -18.58 5.50
CA PHE A 73 8.87 -18.06 6.73
C PHE A 73 7.91 -18.03 7.92
N SER A 74 6.70 -18.58 7.78
CA SER A 74 5.78 -18.72 8.92
C SER A 74 6.29 -19.79 9.88
N ALA A 75 6.03 -19.61 11.17
CA ALA A 75 6.44 -20.58 12.21
C ALA A 75 5.83 -21.98 11.99
N SER A 76 4.70 -22.06 11.29
CA SER A 76 4.02 -23.31 10.94
C SER A 76 4.59 -23.99 9.69
N TYR A 77 5.53 -23.36 9.00
CA TYR A 77 6.14 -23.96 7.82
C TYR A 77 7.10 -25.07 8.24
N ARG A 78 6.61 -26.30 8.21
CA ARG A 78 7.50 -27.44 8.20
C ARG A 78 8.21 -27.49 6.85
N LYS A 79 9.51 -27.22 6.85
CA LYS A 79 10.35 -27.46 5.68
C LYS A 79 10.04 -28.89 5.21
N PRO A 80 9.62 -29.11 3.95
CA PRO A 80 9.50 -30.44 3.43
C PRO A 80 10.80 -31.15 3.80
N ALA A 81 10.71 -32.36 4.41
CA ALA A 81 11.88 -33.12 4.80
C ALA A 81 12.85 -33.08 3.62
N SER A 82 14.05 -32.59 3.86
CA SER A 82 15.09 -32.63 2.82
C SER A 82 15.07 -34.05 2.28
N PRO A 83 14.96 -34.29 0.98
CA PRO A 83 15.08 -35.62 0.47
C PRO A 83 16.36 -36.14 1.11
N LYS A 84 16.24 -37.13 2.02
CA LYS A 84 17.39 -37.88 2.50
C LYS A 84 18.19 -38.18 1.25
N GLU A 85 19.50 -37.86 1.22
CA GLU A 85 20.42 -38.01 0.12
C GLU A 85 19.97 -39.10 -0.86
N GLN A 86 18.99 -38.74 -1.69
CA GLN A 86 18.63 -39.59 -2.80
C GLN A 86 19.80 -39.46 -3.74
N LYS A 87 20.51 -40.58 -3.98
CA LYS A 87 21.47 -40.67 -5.07
C LYS A 87 20.94 -39.85 -6.24
N PRO A 88 21.75 -38.96 -6.83
CA PRO A 88 21.23 -38.06 -7.83
C PRO A 88 20.42 -38.87 -8.83
N ARG A 89 19.13 -38.53 -8.92
CA ARG A 89 18.25 -39.21 -9.87
C ARG A 89 18.86 -39.09 -11.23
N ARG A 90 19.35 -40.19 -11.76
CA ARG A 90 20.01 -40.28 -13.05
C ARG A 90 19.12 -41.13 -13.95
N PHE A 91 18.81 -40.58 -15.09
CA PHE A 91 18.10 -41.33 -16.13
C PHE A 91 19.10 -41.68 -17.22
N ASP A 92 19.35 -42.95 -17.40
CA ASP A 92 20.21 -43.47 -18.45
C ASP A 92 19.34 -44.25 -19.47
N LYS A 93 19.51 -43.92 -20.73
CA LYS A 93 18.83 -44.60 -21.83
C LYS A 93 19.75 -44.73 -23.03
N GLU A 94 19.83 -45.91 -23.61
CA GLU A 94 20.47 -46.09 -24.90
C GLU A 94 19.49 -45.70 -26.00
N VAL A 95 19.94 -44.86 -26.92
CA VAL A 95 19.14 -44.32 -28.00
C VAL A 95 19.92 -44.49 -29.31
N GLN A 96 19.26 -45.12 -30.28
CA GLN A 96 19.77 -45.17 -31.62
C GLN A 96 19.26 -43.97 -32.39
N LEU A 97 20.14 -43.09 -32.72
CA LEU A 97 19.86 -41.89 -33.49
C LEU A 97 19.93 -42.21 -34.99
N ARG A 98 19.02 -41.67 -35.77
CA ARG A 98 19.07 -41.71 -37.25
C ARG A 98 19.28 -40.30 -37.73
N ALA A 99 20.05 -40.12 -38.82
CA ALA A 99 20.27 -38.82 -39.42
C ALA A 99 18.96 -38.12 -39.77
N ASP A 100 18.92 -36.82 -39.59
CA ASP A 100 17.79 -35.91 -39.89
C ASP A 100 16.46 -36.30 -39.20
N THR A 101 16.54 -36.94 -38.05
CA THR A 101 15.34 -37.26 -37.25
C THR A 101 15.33 -36.58 -35.90
N THR A 102 14.15 -36.34 -35.38
CA THR A 102 13.97 -35.81 -34.02
C THR A 102 13.46 -36.93 -33.11
N VAL A 103 14.12 -37.10 -31.97
CA VAL A 103 13.75 -38.10 -30.97
C VAL A 103 13.28 -37.42 -29.70
N THR A 104 12.05 -37.73 -29.28
CA THR A 104 11.51 -37.24 -28.01
C THR A 104 11.77 -38.27 -26.90
N ILE A 105 12.40 -37.85 -25.81
CA ILE A 105 12.73 -38.66 -24.67
C ILE A 105 11.99 -38.19 -23.46
N GLN A 106 11.25 -39.11 -22.82
CA GLN A 106 10.61 -38.86 -21.54
C GLN A 106 11.55 -39.37 -20.43
N HIS A 107 12.09 -38.44 -19.64
CA HIS A 107 13.05 -38.73 -18.56
C HIS A 107 12.41 -38.69 -17.16
N GLY A 108 11.24 -38.11 -16.97
CA GLY A 108 10.50 -38.12 -15.70
C GLY A 108 11.23 -37.41 -14.54
N MET A 109 12.23 -36.56 -14.80
CA MET A 109 13.07 -35.94 -13.77
C MET A 109 12.45 -34.74 -13.10
N ASN A 110 11.31 -34.24 -13.60
CA ASN A 110 10.65 -33.02 -13.15
C ASN A 110 11.58 -31.80 -13.05
N SER A 111 12.49 -31.68 -14.04
CA SER A 111 13.46 -30.58 -14.10
C SER A 111 13.28 -29.75 -15.37
N ARG A 112 13.15 -28.44 -15.21
CA ARG A 112 13.05 -27.49 -16.33
C ARG A 112 14.41 -27.18 -16.99
N ARG A 113 15.51 -27.55 -16.34
CA ARG A 113 16.89 -27.34 -16.84
C ARG A 113 17.69 -28.63 -16.63
N PRO A 114 17.32 -29.74 -17.30
CA PRO A 114 18.06 -30.97 -17.18
C PRO A 114 19.47 -30.79 -17.79
N LYS A 115 20.45 -31.40 -17.15
CA LYS A 115 21.79 -31.53 -17.69
C LYS A 115 21.87 -32.83 -18.48
N VAL A 116 22.08 -32.73 -19.78
CA VAL A 116 22.09 -33.89 -20.68
C VAL A 116 23.53 -34.15 -21.10
N THR A 117 23.94 -35.40 -20.97
CA THR A 117 25.26 -35.88 -21.43
C THR A 117 25.03 -37.11 -22.30
N ALA A 118 25.66 -37.16 -23.46
CA ALA A 118 25.64 -38.32 -24.34
C ALA A 118 27.04 -38.89 -24.53
N LEU A 119 27.14 -40.18 -24.50
CA LEU A 119 28.38 -40.92 -24.77
C LEU A 119 28.12 -41.89 -25.93
N THR A 120 29.07 -42.02 -26.82
CA THR A 120 29.10 -43.07 -27.85
C THR A 120 29.37 -44.44 -27.20
N VAL A 121 29.15 -45.55 -27.91
CA VAL A 121 29.48 -46.90 -27.45
C VAL A 121 30.95 -47.02 -27.01
N ASP A 122 31.82 -46.27 -27.64
CA ASP A 122 33.25 -46.21 -27.32
C ASP A 122 33.60 -45.31 -26.12
N GLY A 123 32.61 -44.78 -25.41
CA GLY A 123 32.80 -43.94 -24.23
C GLY A 123 33.19 -42.49 -24.52
N ARG A 124 33.24 -42.07 -25.80
CA ARG A 124 33.57 -40.68 -26.18
C ARG A 124 32.33 -39.79 -26.05
N ARG A 125 32.52 -38.53 -25.66
CA ARG A 125 31.42 -37.57 -25.58
C ARG A 125 30.88 -37.26 -26.98
N TYR A 126 29.56 -37.39 -27.13
CA TYR A 126 28.84 -37.03 -28.33
C TYR A 126 28.12 -35.70 -28.12
N PRO A 127 28.34 -34.68 -28.98
CA PRO A 127 27.67 -33.40 -28.89
C PRO A 127 26.18 -33.58 -29.28
N VAL A 128 25.30 -33.39 -28.35
CA VAL A 128 23.83 -33.49 -28.57
C VAL A 128 23.21 -32.12 -28.48
N ARG A 129 22.49 -31.74 -29.53
CA ARG A 129 21.58 -30.59 -29.48
C ARG A 129 20.22 -31.05 -28.96
N TYR A 130 19.78 -30.47 -27.87
CA TYR A 130 18.49 -30.82 -27.29
C TYR A 130 17.66 -29.58 -26.97
N LYS A 131 16.35 -29.73 -27.02
CA LYS A 131 15.38 -28.72 -26.60
C LYS A 131 14.47 -29.31 -25.53
N VAL A 132 14.32 -28.63 -24.40
CA VAL A 132 13.41 -29.04 -23.32
C VAL A 132 11.99 -28.71 -23.74
N ILE A 133 11.13 -29.71 -23.84
CA ILE A 133 9.70 -29.53 -24.17
C ILE A 133 8.94 -29.20 -22.88
N ASN A 134 9.14 -29.98 -21.84
CA ASN A 134 8.54 -29.80 -20.53
C ASN A 134 9.46 -30.33 -19.41
N ALA A 135 9.03 -30.27 -18.15
CA ALA A 135 9.83 -30.70 -17.01
C ALA A 135 10.21 -32.19 -17.02
N ASN A 136 9.57 -33.01 -17.86
CA ASN A 136 9.74 -34.46 -17.90
C ASN A 136 10.17 -34.99 -19.28
N SER A 137 10.24 -34.15 -20.31
CA SER A 137 10.58 -34.57 -21.66
C SER A 137 11.48 -33.56 -22.38
N LEU A 138 12.37 -34.08 -23.16
CA LEU A 138 13.27 -33.34 -24.04
C LEU A 138 13.24 -33.89 -25.47
N ARG A 139 13.52 -33.04 -26.43
CA ARG A 139 13.67 -33.39 -27.85
C ARG A 139 15.15 -33.29 -28.19
N ILE A 140 15.63 -34.29 -28.89
CA ILE A 140 16.97 -34.33 -29.44
C ILE A 140 16.87 -34.22 -30.95
N ASP A 141 17.58 -33.27 -31.54
CA ASP A 141 17.72 -33.11 -32.96
C ASP A 141 19.06 -33.77 -33.40
N THR A 142 18.95 -34.72 -34.34
CA THR A 142 20.09 -35.56 -34.73
C THR A 142 20.52 -35.24 -36.14
N GLN A 143 21.81 -35.03 -36.33
CA GLN A 143 22.41 -34.78 -37.65
C GLN A 143 23.02 -36.06 -38.23
N ASP A 144 23.48 -36.99 -37.39
CA ASP A 144 24.15 -38.21 -37.77
C ASP A 144 23.50 -39.46 -37.19
N THR A 145 23.76 -40.63 -37.84
CA THR A 145 23.32 -41.92 -37.32
C THR A 145 24.35 -42.39 -36.32
N ALA A 146 23.99 -42.47 -35.06
CA ALA A 146 24.85 -42.92 -33.98
C ALA A 146 24.11 -43.70 -32.89
N ARG A 147 24.77 -44.65 -32.26
CA ARG A 147 24.29 -45.27 -31.04
C ARG A 147 24.90 -44.54 -29.84
N ILE A 148 24.03 -43.96 -29.01
CA ILE A 148 24.51 -43.17 -27.86
C ILE A 148 23.84 -43.65 -26.58
N LYS A 149 24.59 -43.58 -25.49
CA LYS A 149 24.09 -43.68 -24.14
C LYS A 149 23.81 -42.27 -23.61
N LEU A 150 22.53 -41.94 -23.46
CA LEU A 150 22.07 -40.67 -22.96
C LEU A 150 21.91 -40.71 -21.45
N THR A 151 22.54 -39.76 -20.77
CA THR A 151 22.40 -39.56 -19.34
C THR A 151 21.74 -38.20 -19.11
N VAL A 152 20.60 -38.20 -18.40
CA VAL A 152 19.89 -37.00 -17.99
C VAL A 152 19.95 -36.87 -16.47
N ILE A 153 20.43 -35.75 -15.99
CA ILE A 153 20.51 -35.43 -14.57
C ILE A 153 19.67 -34.15 -14.33
N PRO A 154 18.85 -34.11 -13.27
CA PRO A 154 18.12 -32.88 -12.94
C PRO A 154 19.13 -31.75 -12.68
N GLY A 155 18.97 -30.63 -13.34
CA GLY A 155 19.77 -29.44 -13.06
C GLY A 155 19.33 -28.77 -11.77
N PRO A 156 20.15 -27.83 -11.25
CA PRO A 156 19.81 -27.08 -10.05
C PRO A 156 18.51 -26.30 -10.26
N ASP A 157 17.62 -26.39 -9.29
CA ASP A 157 16.39 -25.60 -9.33
C ASP A 157 16.73 -24.09 -9.33
N PRO A 158 16.06 -23.29 -10.15
CA PRO A 158 16.25 -21.83 -10.13
C PRO A 158 15.99 -21.21 -8.75
N GLU A 159 15.18 -21.90 -7.92
CA GLU A 159 14.87 -21.50 -6.56
C GLU A 159 16.01 -21.75 -5.56
N ASP A 160 17.02 -22.53 -5.92
CA ASP A 160 18.21 -22.80 -5.08
C ASP A 160 19.33 -21.78 -5.28
N GLY A 161 19.24 -20.94 -6.30
CA GLY A 161 20.21 -19.86 -6.55
C GLY A 161 20.33 -18.90 -5.36
N TRP A 162 21.56 -18.48 -5.02
CA TRP A 162 21.80 -17.55 -3.92
C TRP A 162 21.06 -16.21 -4.11
N TRP A 163 20.97 -15.71 -5.34
CA TRP A 163 20.21 -14.50 -5.68
C TRP A 163 18.71 -14.64 -5.37
N TYR A 164 18.16 -15.82 -5.62
CA TYR A 164 16.76 -16.10 -5.29
C TYR A 164 16.55 -16.14 -3.77
N LYS A 165 17.47 -16.77 -3.04
CA LYS A 165 17.46 -16.79 -1.57
C LYS A 165 17.64 -15.39 -1.00
N PHE A 166 18.58 -14.62 -1.53
CA PHE A 166 18.77 -13.22 -1.14
C PHE A 166 17.52 -12.38 -1.40
N GLY A 167 16.92 -12.50 -2.60
CA GLY A 167 15.67 -11.84 -2.93
C GLY A 167 14.53 -12.20 -1.95
N GLN A 168 14.43 -13.45 -1.53
CA GLN A 168 13.45 -13.87 -0.53
C GLN A 168 13.69 -13.24 0.85
N HIS A 169 14.94 -13.16 1.28
CA HIS A 169 15.28 -12.51 2.55
C HIS A 169 15.04 -11.00 2.51
N ALA A 170 15.42 -10.33 1.42
CA ALA A 170 15.14 -8.92 1.20
C ALA A 170 13.62 -8.64 1.21
N THR A 171 12.86 -9.46 0.49
CA THR A 171 11.39 -9.38 0.50
C THR A 171 10.82 -9.60 1.90
N ARG A 172 11.37 -10.53 2.68
CA ARG A 172 10.95 -10.76 4.06
C ARG A 172 11.18 -9.54 4.95
N ILE A 173 12.34 -8.88 4.81
CA ILE A 173 12.63 -7.65 5.55
C ILE A 173 11.62 -6.56 5.16
N ALA A 174 11.36 -6.38 3.87
CA ALA A 174 10.35 -5.44 3.41
C ALA A 174 8.94 -5.77 3.95
N MET A 175 8.61 -7.06 4.07
CA MET A 175 7.33 -7.55 4.63
C MET A 175 7.32 -7.62 6.15
N SER A 176 8.36 -7.16 6.86
CA SER A 176 8.38 -7.12 8.34
C SER A 176 7.35 -6.15 8.89
N VAL A 177 7.03 -5.10 8.13
CA VAL A 177 5.94 -4.18 8.44
C VAL A 177 4.62 -4.86 8.07
N ARG A 178 3.84 -5.25 9.08
CA ARG A 178 2.56 -5.94 8.89
C ARG A 178 1.37 -5.00 8.94
N ASN A 179 1.45 -4.03 9.82
CA ASN A 179 0.40 -3.04 10.03
C ASN A 179 1.04 -1.66 10.07
N PHE A 180 0.39 -0.74 9.41
CA PHE A 180 0.74 0.66 9.44
C PHE A 180 -0.51 1.46 9.78
N SER A 181 -0.42 2.40 10.70
CA SER A 181 -1.50 3.32 11.02
C SER A 181 -1.03 4.76 10.82
N PHE A 182 -1.90 5.54 10.23
CA PHE A 182 -1.69 6.97 10.02
C PHE A 182 -2.85 7.71 10.64
N THR A 183 -2.54 8.68 11.50
CA THR A 183 -3.52 9.58 12.11
C THR A 183 -3.16 11.00 11.74
N TYR A 184 -4.09 11.69 11.12
CA TYR A 184 -4.00 13.12 10.84
C TYR A 184 -5.09 13.83 11.65
N LYS A 185 -4.69 14.82 12.43
CA LYS A 185 -5.59 15.68 13.17
C LYS A 185 -5.31 17.14 12.84
N ASN A 186 -6.33 17.85 12.38
CA ASN A 186 -6.28 19.28 12.14
C ASN A 186 -7.35 19.95 12.99
N THR A 187 -6.93 20.84 13.88
CA THR A 187 -7.81 21.65 14.70
C THR A 187 -7.56 23.11 14.38
N TYR A 188 -8.63 23.80 14.11
CA TYR A 188 -8.63 25.24 13.85
C TYR A 188 -9.63 25.90 14.78
N ALA A 189 -9.29 27.02 15.37
CA ALA A 189 -10.18 27.79 16.20
C ALA A 189 -9.96 29.29 15.91
N MET A 190 -11.06 30.04 15.86
CA MET A 190 -11.05 31.49 15.70
C MET A 190 -12.02 32.11 16.72
N THR A 191 -11.60 33.19 17.35
CA THR A 191 -12.41 33.96 18.27
C THR A 191 -12.38 35.43 17.86
N LEU A 192 -13.54 36.02 17.66
CA LEU A 192 -13.69 37.40 17.26
C LEU A 192 -14.47 38.18 18.35
N PRO A 193 -13.78 38.89 19.20
CA PRO A 193 -14.40 39.85 20.14
C PRO A 193 -14.87 41.10 19.40
N GLY A 194 -15.82 41.79 19.96
CA GLY A 194 -16.32 43.05 19.41
C GLY A 194 -17.22 42.86 18.18
N PHE A 195 -17.86 41.72 18.04
CA PHE A 195 -18.77 41.44 16.92
C PHE A 195 -20.07 42.18 17.07
N ARG A 196 -20.39 43.04 16.07
CA ARG A 196 -21.59 43.94 16.10
C ARG A 196 -22.88 43.21 15.81
N PRO A 197 -22.97 42.35 14.78
CA PRO A 197 -24.23 41.71 14.47
C PRO A 197 -24.79 40.90 15.66
N GLU A 198 -26.09 40.95 15.83
CA GLU A 198 -26.81 40.13 16.81
C GLU A 198 -27.11 38.76 16.20
N VAL A 199 -27.48 37.80 17.08
CA VAL A 199 -28.01 36.50 16.66
C VAL A 199 -29.35 36.71 15.94
N GLY A 200 -29.45 36.17 14.72
CA GLY A 200 -30.64 36.32 13.91
C GLY A 200 -31.52 35.08 13.81
N ASP A 201 -30.95 33.95 13.46
CA ASP A 201 -31.65 32.68 13.28
C ASP A 201 -31.11 31.58 14.21
N MET A 202 -31.68 30.39 14.10
CA MET A 202 -31.23 29.25 14.92
C MET A 202 -29.78 28.81 14.67
N PHE A 203 -29.15 29.26 13.59
CA PHE A 203 -27.74 29.05 13.31
C PHE A 203 -26.86 30.24 13.69
N GLY A 204 -27.44 31.22 14.38
CA GLY A 204 -26.75 32.43 14.81
C GLY A 204 -26.44 33.43 13.70
N GLN A 205 -27.13 33.33 12.55
CA GLN A 205 -26.85 34.14 11.37
C GLN A 205 -27.86 35.31 11.27
N LYS A 206 -27.33 36.50 10.98
CA LYS A 206 -28.15 37.68 10.69
C LYS A 206 -27.63 38.40 9.46
N LYS A 207 -28.51 38.90 8.61
CA LYS A 207 -28.08 39.76 7.49
C LYS A 207 -27.58 41.07 8.03
N HIS A 208 -26.34 41.42 7.69
CA HIS A 208 -25.71 42.70 7.99
C HIS A 208 -24.88 43.15 6.80
N GLY A 209 -25.08 44.37 6.29
CA GLY A 209 -24.38 44.84 5.11
C GLY A 209 -24.63 44.06 3.81
N GLY A 210 -25.76 43.30 3.73
CA GLY A 210 -26.08 42.48 2.57
C GLY A 210 -25.57 41.03 2.64
N PHE A 211 -24.73 40.70 3.61
CA PHE A 211 -24.15 39.39 3.82
C PHE A 211 -24.69 38.75 5.09
N LEU A 212 -24.62 37.40 5.16
CA LEU A 212 -24.88 36.67 6.41
C LEU A 212 -23.67 36.82 7.34
N ALA A 213 -23.90 37.31 8.52
CA ALA A 213 -22.90 37.49 9.57
C ALA A 213 -23.18 36.53 10.74
N PRO A 214 -22.21 35.75 11.20
CA PRO A 214 -20.83 35.64 10.77
C PRO A 214 -20.60 34.83 9.50
N GLY A 215 -21.60 34.17 8.92
CA GLY A 215 -21.51 33.28 7.77
C GLY A 215 -21.46 31.81 8.16
N MET A 216 -22.01 30.94 7.29
CA MET A 216 -22.00 29.49 7.52
C MET A 216 -20.57 28.91 7.46
N ASP A 217 -19.70 29.49 6.65
CA ASP A 217 -18.27 29.14 6.58
C ASP A 217 -17.59 29.35 7.94
N PHE A 218 -17.90 30.43 8.65
CA PHE A 218 -17.43 30.66 10.01
C PHE A 218 -18.05 29.63 10.99
N ALA A 219 -19.36 29.42 10.95
CA ALA A 219 -20.02 28.49 11.85
C ALA A 219 -19.50 27.05 11.75
N PHE A 220 -19.10 26.63 10.53
CA PHE A 220 -18.49 25.31 10.30
C PHE A 220 -16.96 25.31 10.38
N GLY A 221 -16.31 26.45 10.62
CA GLY A 221 -14.88 26.59 10.77
C GLY A 221 -14.10 26.45 9.46
N PHE A 222 -14.71 26.74 8.32
CA PHE A 222 -14.05 26.74 7.00
C PHE A 222 -13.48 28.09 6.62
N THR A 223 -13.25 28.96 7.59
CA THR A 223 -12.67 30.27 7.39
C THR A 223 -11.14 30.21 7.46
N GLY A 224 -10.50 31.07 6.67
CA GLY A 224 -9.05 31.32 6.71
C GLY A 224 -8.73 32.66 7.36
N ASP A 225 -7.46 33.06 7.23
CA ASP A 225 -6.97 34.35 7.79
C ASP A 225 -7.62 35.58 7.12
N ASP A 226 -8.11 35.45 5.90
CA ASP A 226 -8.85 36.46 5.13
C ASP A 226 -10.23 36.78 5.73
N TYR A 227 -10.72 36.00 6.68
CA TYR A 227 -12.01 36.23 7.30
C TYR A 227 -12.04 37.51 8.16
N ILE A 228 -10.94 37.83 8.83
CA ILE A 228 -10.82 39.05 9.65
C ILE A 228 -10.94 40.28 8.76
N ASP A 229 -10.27 40.30 7.62
CA ASP A 229 -10.33 41.39 6.66
C ASP A 229 -11.75 41.55 6.10
N ARG A 230 -12.43 40.44 5.81
CA ARG A 230 -13.83 40.46 5.39
C ARG A 230 -14.76 40.99 6.48
N ALA A 231 -14.54 40.64 7.74
CA ALA A 231 -15.32 41.13 8.87
C ALA A 231 -15.13 42.62 9.09
N LEU A 232 -13.91 43.15 8.91
CA LEU A 232 -13.60 44.55 8.98
C LEU A 232 -14.24 45.35 7.82
N GLN A 233 -14.13 44.87 6.59
CA GLN A 233 -14.72 45.50 5.40
C GLN A 233 -16.25 45.62 5.46
N ASN A 234 -16.91 44.66 6.14
CA ASN A 234 -18.37 44.66 6.30
C ASN A 234 -18.84 45.34 7.60
N ASP A 235 -17.96 46.01 8.32
CA ASP A 235 -18.27 46.72 9.59
C ASP A 235 -18.86 45.74 10.66
N TRP A 236 -18.41 44.48 10.69
CA TRP A 236 -18.86 43.52 11.65
C TRP A 236 -18.12 43.55 12.99
N LEU A 237 -16.98 44.22 13.05
CA LEU A 237 -16.13 44.37 14.23
C LEU A 237 -16.14 45.78 14.77
N ILE A 238 -16.12 45.92 16.08
CA ILE A 238 -15.90 47.21 16.76
C ILE A 238 -14.38 47.40 16.85
N CYS A 239 -13.87 48.35 16.09
CA CYS A 239 -12.48 48.76 16.18
C CYS A 239 -12.40 49.95 17.19
N ASN A 240 -11.76 49.71 18.32
CA ASN A 240 -11.50 50.75 19.33
C ASN A 240 -10.08 51.23 19.14
N ASP A 241 -9.92 52.40 18.52
CA ASP A 241 -8.61 53.09 18.34
C ASP A 241 -7.97 53.53 19.67
N SER A 242 -8.68 53.42 20.78
CA SER A 242 -8.26 53.95 22.08
C SER A 242 -7.52 52.99 22.98
N VAL A 243 -7.20 51.75 22.55
CA VAL A 243 -6.53 50.76 23.38
C VAL A 243 -5.10 50.44 22.92
N VAL A 244 -4.42 51.37 22.32
CA VAL A 244 -2.98 51.27 22.09
C VAL A 244 -2.29 52.42 22.82
N SER A 245 -2.18 52.27 24.13
CA SER A 245 -1.12 52.96 24.86
C SER A 245 -0.06 51.89 25.19
N PRO A 246 1.07 51.89 24.50
CA PRO A 246 2.21 51.11 24.99
C PRO A 246 2.73 51.84 26.23
N ALA A 247 2.69 51.15 27.38
CA ALA A 247 3.47 51.54 28.55
C ALA A 247 4.94 51.20 28.33
#